data_de2ea24b0e3c0a01dec9d63abda6e163
#
_entry.id   de2ea24b0e3c0a01dec9d63abda6e163
#
_cell.length_a   1.000
_cell.length_b   1.000
_cell.length_c   1.000
_cell.angle_alpha   90.00
_cell.angle_beta   90.00
_cell.angle_gamma   90.00
#
_symmetry.space_group_name_H-M   'P 1'
#
loop_
_entity.id
_entity.type
_entity.pdbx_description
1 polymer ?
#
loop_
_entity_poly.entity_id
_entity_poly.type
_entity_poly.pdbx_seq_one_letter_code
_entity_poly.pdbx_strand_id
1 'polypeptide(L)'
;KQIRGKKNVKSILLYPKGCIKGLEEEDFVWNGGNILPIEVDGTVEDCHELSRAIFSDRDFALENKLTVANSANIGCLLPKAFFYPYAFSRIKNKVYSDILYALEPGNYNNIVAGLYSWQFALPLNGFVLPSSDSVSIDMNGNPIFFDSLIPLKDRIPANPSEPSNLERLEEVFSANEFMMKHFIHHEKISSKDIENARKELFAKYKIYADYSTSRAFAASQK
;
A
#
# COMPACT_ATOMS: atom_id res chain seq x y z
N LYS A 1 -17.71 2.00 9.04
CA LYS A 1 -18.64 1.47 10.09
C LYS A 1 -18.04 1.57 11.51
N GLN A 2 -16.73 1.33 11.71
CA GLN A 2 -16.12 1.26 13.06
C GLN A 2 -16.01 2.61 13.78
N ILE A 3 -15.85 3.72 13.06
CA ILE A 3 -15.75 5.06 13.64
C ILE A 3 -17.10 5.79 13.75
N ARG A 4 -18.14 5.26 13.10
CA ARG A 4 -19.47 5.87 13.06
C ARG A 4 -20.03 6.04 14.48
N GLY A 5 -20.44 7.26 14.81
CA GLY A 5 -21.03 7.62 16.11
C GLY A 5 -20.02 7.69 17.27
N LYS A 6 -18.70 7.57 17.01
CA LYS A 6 -17.69 7.77 18.05
C LYS A 6 -17.54 9.24 18.39
N LYS A 7 -17.72 9.60 19.66
CA LYS A 7 -17.76 11.00 20.12
C LYS A 7 -16.44 11.76 19.94
N ASN A 8 -15.30 11.05 19.98
CA ASN A 8 -13.97 11.66 19.98
C ASN A 8 -13.27 11.61 18.63
N VAL A 9 -13.96 11.20 17.57
CA VAL A 9 -13.41 11.06 16.22
C VAL A 9 -14.34 11.78 15.26
N LYS A 10 -13.77 12.68 14.46
CA LYS A 10 -14.45 13.25 13.28
C LYS A 10 -13.68 12.82 12.05
N SER A 11 -14.40 12.53 10.97
CA SER A 11 -13.82 12.16 9.70
C SER A 11 -14.39 13.04 8.60
N ILE A 12 -13.52 13.55 7.76
CA ILE A 12 -13.88 14.23 6.52
C ILE A 12 -13.47 13.32 5.38
N LEU A 13 -14.38 13.05 4.46
CA LEU A 13 -14.16 12.23 3.27
C LEU A 13 -14.29 13.12 2.05
N LEU A 14 -13.17 13.39 1.37
CA LEU A 14 -13.18 14.05 0.07
C LEU A 14 -13.35 12.99 -1.01
N TYR A 15 -14.24 13.21 -1.97
CA TYR A 15 -14.42 12.32 -3.10
C TYR A 15 -14.83 13.10 -4.36
N PRO A 16 -14.41 12.67 -5.55
CA PRO A 16 -14.76 13.30 -6.80
C PRO A 16 -16.25 13.14 -7.12
N LYS A 17 -16.81 14.15 -7.74
CA LYS A 17 -18.20 14.15 -8.20
C LYS A 17 -18.50 12.95 -9.09
N GLY A 18 -19.60 12.28 -8.78
CA GLY A 18 -20.08 11.12 -9.53
C GLY A 18 -19.25 9.82 -9.35
N CYS A 19 -18.22 9.80 -8.48
CA CYS A 19 -17.48 8.59 -8.17
C CYS A 19 -18.27 7.59 -7.33
N ILE A 20 -19.19 8.07 -6.50
CA ILE A 20 -20.00 7.21 -5.65
C ILE A 20 -21.33 6.98 -6.36
N LYS A 21 -21.49 5.77 -6.89
CA LYS A 21 -22.74 5.35 -7.55
C LYS A 21 -23.54 4.47 -6.59
N GLY A 22 -24.86 4.71 -6.55
CA GLY A 22 -25.78 3.87 -5.79
C GLY A 22 -25.82 4.16 -4.29
N LEU A 23 -25.28 5.30 -3.85
CA LEU A 23 -25.55 5.85 -2.53
C LEU A 23 -26.64 6.92 -2.68
N GLU A 24 -27.70 6.78 -1.92
CA GLU A 24 -28.75 7.79 -1.80
C GLU A 24 -28.30 8.86 -0.77
N GLU A 25 -28.89 10.05 -0.87
CA GLU A 25 -28.60 11.14 0.07
C GLU A 25 -28.75 10.70 1.54
N GLU A 26 -29.69 9.81 1.80
CA GLU A 26 -29.93 9.23 3.12
C GLU A 26 -28.73 8.43 3.67
N ASP A 27 -27.93 7.81 2.80
CA ASP A 27 -26.72 7.08 3.20
C ASP A 27 -25.64 8.01 3.75
N PHE A 28 -25.64 9.27 3.33
CA PHE A 28 -24.75 10.32 3.85
C PHE A 28 -25.27 10.93 5.14
N VAL A 29 -26.58 11.02 5.30
CA VAL A 29 -27.23 11.56 6.51
C VAL A 29 -27.05 10.61 7.69
N TRP A 30 -27.11 9.30 7.47
CA TRP A 30 -26.93 8.26 8.50
C TRP A 30 -25.48 7.95 8.82
N ASN A 31 -24.64 8.95 8.96
CA ASN A 31 -23.20 8.81 9.18
C ASN A 31 -22.76 8.84 10.65
N GLY A 32 -23.70 8.91 11.60
CA GLY A 32 -23.42 8.96 13.05
C GLY A 32 -23.06 10.35 13.55
N GLY A 33 -23.20 11.39 12.73
CA GLY A 33 -22.94 12.79 13.08
C GLY A 33 -21.46 13.18 13.19
N ASN A 34 -20.56 12.24 12.92
CA ASN A 34 -19.12 12.44 13.03
C ASN A 34 -18.33 12.13 11.75
N ILE A 35 -19.01 11.81 10.66
CA ILE A 35 -18.44 11.61 9.34
C ILE A 35 -19.05 12.64 8.40
N LEU A 36 -18.21 13.45 7.77
CA LEU A 36 -18.62 14.48 6.82
C LEU A 36 -18.10 14.11 5.42
N PRO A 37 -18.93 13.59 4.53
CA PRO A 37 -18.58 13.42 3.13
C PRO A 37 -18.67 14.78 2.42
N ILE A 38 -17.67 15.11 1.62
CA ILE A 38 -17.61 16.33 0.81
C ILE A 38 -17.34 15.92 -0.64
N GLU A 39 -18.31 16.18 -1.50
CA GLU A 39 -18.18 16.02 -2.93
C GLU A 39 -17.34 17.17 -3.51
N VAL A 40 -16.33 16.85 -4.27
CA VAL A 40 -15.45 17.79 -4.95
C VAL A 40 -15.82 17.79 -6.43
N ASP A 41 -16.10 18.95 -6.98
CA ASP A 41 -16.34 19.10 -8.42
C ASP A 41 -14.99 19.08 -9.18
N GLY A 42 -14.42 17.88 -9.32
CA GLY A 42 -13.10 17.67 -9.86
C GLY A 42 -12.74 16.18 -9.92
N THR A 43 -11.45 15.92 -10.00
CA THR A 43 -10.84 14.59 -10.11
C THR A 43 -10.36 14.09 -8.73
N VAL A 44 -9.79 12.88 -8.71
CA VAL A 44 -9.08 12.36 -7.52
C VAL A 44 -7.86 13.21 -7.21
N GLU A 45 -7.15 13.70 -8.23
CA GLU A 45 -6.01 14.61 -8.10
C GLU A 45 -6.40 15.90 -7.39
N ASP A 46 -7.53 16.49 -7.78
CA ASP A 46 -8.03 17.72 -7.11
C ASP A 46 -8.30 17.45 -5.61
N CYS A 47 -8.85 16.29 -5.26
CA CYS A 47 -9.02 15.91 -3.86
C CYS A 47 -7.67 15.78 -3.13
N HIS A 48 -6.64 15.22 -3.80
CA HIS A 48 -5.29 15.10 -3.25
C HIS A 48 -4.63 16.48 -3.08
N GLU A 49 -4.80 17.38 -4.02
CA GLU A 49 -4.27 18.75 -3.92
C GLU A 49 -4.92 19.55 -2.79
N LEU A 50 -6.24 19.46 -2.65
CA LEU A 50 -6.95 20.07 -1.52
C LEU A 50 -6.43 19.54 -0.17
N SER A 51 -6.26 18.23 -0.06
CA SER A 51 -5.70 17.62 1.14
C SER A 51 -4.26 18.06 1.39
N ARG A 52 -3.43 18.12 0.33
CA ARG A 52 -2.05 18.63 0.40
C ARG A 52 -2.02 20.06 0.92
N ALA A 53 -2.87 20.94 0.37
CA ALA A 53 -2.94 22.32 0.80
C ALA A 53 -3.27 22.45 2.29
N ILE A 54 -4.23 21.68 2.78
CA ILE A 54 -4.61 21.65 4.20
C ILE A 54 -3.45 21.19 5.09
N PHE A 55 -2.76 20.11 4.74
CA PHE A 55 -1.65 19.58 5.53
C PHE A 55 -0.35 20.38 5.38
N SER A 56 -0.23 21.23 4.35
CA SER A 56 0.89 22.15 4.18
C SER A 56 0.83 23.31 5.17
N ASP A 57 -0.37 23.68 5.63
CA ASP A 57 -0.56 24.56 6.78
C ASP A 57 -0.39 23.76 8.07
N ARG A 58 0.86 23.71 8.52
CA ARG A 58 1.22 22.93 9.70
C ARG A 58 0.56 23.41 10.97
N ASP A 59 0.43 24.72 11.15
CA ASP A 59 -0.17 25.30 12.35
C ASP A 59 -1.66 24.95 12.40
N PHE A 60 -2.37 25.10 11.28
CA PHE A 60 -3.76 24.69 11.16
C PHE A 60 -3.94 23.18 11.42
N ALA A 61 -3.07 22.35 10.86
CA ALA A 61 -3.14 20.90 11.04
C ALA A 61 -2.94 20.50 12.51
N LEU A 62 -2.00 21.11 13.20
CA LEU A 62 -1.70 20.86 14.63
C LEU A 62 -2.82 21.37 15.54
N GLU A 63 -3.30 22.59 15.33
CA GLU A 63 -4.37 23.21 16.11
C GLU A 63 -5.66 22.38 16.04
N ASN A 64 -5.99 21.91 14.85
CA ASN A 64 -7.18 21.09 14.61
C ASN A 64 -6.94 19.57 14.83
N LYS A 65 -5.73 19.18 15.22
CA LYS A 65 -5.33 17.77 15.47
C LYS A 65 -5.67 16.86 14.27
N LEU A 66 -5.38 17.36 13.08
CA LEU A 66 -5.64 16.60 11.85
C LEU A 66 -4.67 15.43 11.72
N THR A 67 -5.19 14.34 11.21
CA THR A 67 -4.40 13.17 10.82
C THR A 67 -4.99 12.51 9.58
N VAL A 68 -4.15 11.84 8.82
CA VAL A 68 -4.60 11.09 7.65
C VAL A 68 -4.99 9.66 8.02
N ALA A 69 -6.04 9.13 7.38
CA ALA A 69 -6.50 7.76 7.56
C ALA A 69 -5.99 6.84 6.42
N ASN A 70 -4.72 6.99 6.06
CA ASN A 70 -4.04 6.20 5.04
C ASN A 70 -2.68 5.69 5.55
N SER A 71 -1.87 5.09 4.69
CA SER A 71 -0.58 4.50 5.06
C SER A 71 0.52 5.51 5.43
N ALA A 72 0.31 6.82 5.27
CA ALA A 72 1.18 7.83 5.87
C ALA A 72 1.12 7.77 7.41
N ASN A 73 -0.04 7.37 7.95
CA ASN A 73 -0.18 7.10 9.38
C ASN A 73 0.26 5.67 9.71
N ILE A 74 1.28 5.53 10.55
CA ILE A 74 1.79 4.22 10.96
C ILE A 74 0.72 3.34 11.63
N GLY A 75 -0.25 3.93 12.29
CA GLY A 75 -1.40 3.22 12.86
C GLY A 75 -2.27 2.49 11.81
N CYS A 76 -2.16 2.87 10.53
CA CYS A 76 -2.80 2.16 9.43
C CYS A 76 -1.91 1.04 8.84
N LEU A 77 -0.58 1.11 9.05
CA LEU A 77 0.37 0.09 8.59
C LEU A 77 0.53 -1.05 9.59
N LEU A 78 0.68 -0.76 10.88
CA LEU A 78 0.95 -1.76 11.90
C LEU A 78 -0.07 -2.93 11.93
N PRO A 79 -1.38 -2.71 11.80
CA PRO A 79 -2.32 -3.85 11.74
C PRO A 79 -2.06 -4.77 10.55
N LYS A 80 -1.56 -4.24 9.42
CA LYS A 80 -1.21 -5.05 8.26
C LYS A 80 -0.01 -5.96 8.52
N ALA A 81 0.92 -5.53 9.37
CA ALA A 81 2.08 -6.34 9.74
C ALA A 81 1.66 -7.69 10.36
N PHE A 82 0.55 -7.76 11.07
CA PHE A 82 0.07 -9.00 11.69
C PHE A 82 -0.44 -10.05 10.69
N PHE A 83 -0.75 -9.68 9.46
CA PHE A 83 -1.15 -10.67 8.44
C PHE A 83 -0.01 -11.63 8.09
N TYR A 84 1.23 -11.17 8.11
CA TYR A 84 2.41 -11.98 7.76
C TYR A 84 2.68 -13.10 8.78
N PRO A 85 2.83 -12.83 10.09
CA PRO A 85 2.98 -13.90 11.08
C PRO A 85 1.74 -14.77 11.17
N TYR A 86 0.54 -14.24 10.91
CA TYR A 86 -0.66 -15.08 10.81
C TYR A 86 -0.54 -16.07 9.65
N ALA A 87 -0.20 -15.61 8.44
CA ALA A 87 0.01 -16.47 7.29
C ALA A 87 1.10 -17.51 7.57
N PHE A 88 2.24 -17.07 8.12
CA PHE A 88 3.32 -17.97 8.53
C PHE A 88 2.84 -19.04 9.52
N SER A 89 2.06 -18.66 10.52
CA SER A 89 1.54 -19.60 11.51
C SER A 89 0.71 -20.74 10.90
N ARG A 90 0.07 -20.48 9.73
CA ARG A 90 -0.74 -21.48 9.01
C ARG A 90 0.08 -22.45 8.19
N ILE A 91 1.30 -22.09 7.82
CA ILE A 91 2.17 -22.88 6.94
C ILE A 91 3.43 -23.42 7.62
N LYS A 92 3.85 -22.89 8.75
CA LYS A 92 5.15 -23.19 9.42
C LYS A 92 5.48 -24.68 9.57
N ASN A 93 4.46 -25.52 9.73
CA ASN A 93 4.65 -26.97 9.89
C ASN A 93 4.69 -27.72 8.53
N LYS A 94 4.54 -27.01 7.42
CA LYS A 94 4.49 -27.58 6.05
C LYS A 94 5.62 -27.05 5.16
N VAL A 95 6.37 -26.08 5.64
CA VAL A 95 7.44 -25.41 4.87
C VAL A 95 8.77 -25.63 5.57
N TYR A 96 9.75 -26.17 4.83
CA TYR A 96 11.10 -26.45 5.29
C TYR A 96 12.16 -25.72 4.47
N SER A 97 11.74 -24.74 3.69
CA SER A 97 12.59 -23.94 2.82
C SER A 97 12.32 -22.44 3.01
N ASP A 98 13.01 -21.64 2.24
CA ASP A 98 12.86 -20.19 2.24
C ASP A 98 11.42 -19.75 1.96
N ILE A 99 10.99 -18.70 2.64
CA ILE A 99 9.65 -18.13 2.50
C ILE A 99 9.75 -16.79 1.83
N LEU A 100 9.11 -16.68 0.68
CA LEU A 100 8.90 -15.44 -0.06
C LEU A 100 7.41 -15.08 -0.05
N TYR A 101 7.10 -13.80 0.06
CA TYR A 101 5.75 -13.29 -0.09
C TYR A 101 5.58 -12.59 -1.43
N ALA A 102 4.67 -13.07 -2.26
CA ALA A 102 4.31 -12.40 -3.50
C ALA A 102 3.23 -11.34 -3.23
N LEU A 103 3.49 -10.10 -3.61
CA LEU A 103 2.64 -8.96 -3.32
C LEU A 103 2.51 -8.03 -4.53
N GLU A 104 1.36 -7.38 -4.67
CA GLU A 104 1.25 -6.21 -5.54
C GLU A 104 1.94 -5.03 -4.87
N PRO A 105 2.90 -4.35 -5.53
CA PRO A 105 3.68 -3.27 -4.91
C PRO A 105 2.80 -2.08 -4.50
N GLY A 106 1.90 -1.63 -5.37
CA GLY A 106 1.08 -0.45 -5.13
C GLY A 106 1.94 0.73 -4.64
N ASN A 107 1.57 1.33 -3.51
CA ASN A 107 2.34 2.36 -2.83
C ASN A 107 3.30 1.78 -1.76
N TYR A 108 3.79 0.57 -1.92
CA TYR A 108 4.70 -0.17 -1.02
C TYR A 108 4.21 -0.40 0.41
N ASN A 109 3.00 0.00 0.77
CA ASN A 109 2.50 -0.12 2.14
C ASN A 109 2.46 -1.58 2.65
N ASN A 110 2.17 -2.53 1.78
CA ASN A 110 2.11 -3.93 2.14
C ASN A 110 3.52 -4.49 2.40
N ILE A 111 4.49 -4.14 1.55
CA ILE A 111 5.89 -4.56 1.73
C ILE A 111 6.45 -4.00 3.01
N VAL A 112 6.26 -2.70 3.27
CA VAL A 112 6.72 -2.04 4.50
C VAL A 112 6.10 -2.72 5.74
N ALA A 113 4.83 -3.08 5.69
CA ALA A 113 4.19 -3.84 6.77
C ALA A 113 4.84 -5.22 6.98
N GLY A 114 5.18 -5.91 5.88
CA GLY A 114 5.91 -7.19 5.93
C GLY A 114 7.32 -7.03 6.46
N LEU A 115 8.03 -5.98 6.08
CA LEU A 115 9.36 -5.66 6.60
C LEU A 115 9.34 -5.34 8.11
N TYR A 116 8.32 -4.66 8.60
CA TYR A 116 8.15 -4.50 10.04
C TYR A 116 7.95 -5.84 10.75
N SER A 117 7.22 -6.77 10.14
CA SER A 117 7.10 -8.13 10.69
C SER A 117 8.44 -8.87 10.69
N TRP A 118 9.24 -8.68 9.65
CA TRP A 118 10.60 -9.23 9.60
C TRP A 118 11.49 -8.65 10.72
N GLN A 119 11.43 -7.36 10.96
CA GLN A 119 12.12 -6.73 12.10
C GLN A 119 11.66 -7.29 13.46
N PHE A 120 10.42 -7.78 13.55
CA PHE A 120 9.88 -8.51 14.70
C PHE A 120 10.16 -10.03 14.67
N ALA A 121 11.21 -10.43 13.95
CA ALA A 121 11.70 -11.80 13.85
C ALA A 121 10.79 -12.80 13.10
N LEU A 122 9.93 -12.32 12.19
CA LEU A 122 9.27 -13.22 11.25
C LEU A 122 10.33 -13.85 10.32
N PRO A 123 10.43 -15.18 10.20
CA PRO A 123 11.32 -15.83 9.26
C PRO A 123 10.82 -15.63 7.82
N LEU A 124 11.40 -14.68 7.14
CA LEU A 124 11.03 -14.22 5.81
C LEU A 124 12.33 -13.97 5.02
N ASN A 125 12.41 -14.51 3.81
CA ASN A 125 13.58 -14.42 2.96
C ASN A 125 13.47 -13.35 1.87
N GLY A 126 12.26 -12.82 1.65
CA GLY A 126 12.06 -11.73 0.72
C GLY A 126 10.63 -11.59 0.19
N PHE A 127 10.50 -10.68 -0.75
CA PHE A 127 9.27 -10.39 -1.45
C PHE A 127 9.44 -10.54 -2.96
N VAL A 128 8.42 -11.05 -3.63
CA VAL A 128 8.33 -11.09 -5.09
C VAL A 128 7.25 -10.12 -5.54
N LEU A 129 7.60 -9.21 -6.44
CA LEU A 129 6.72 -8.15 -6.91
C LEU A 129 6.59 -8.20 -8.43
N PRO A 130 5.40 -8.05 -9.02
CA PRO A 130 5.29 -7.74 -10.43
C PRO A 130 5.89 -6.35 -10.68
N SER A 131 6.69 -6.21 -11.73
CA SER A 131 7.22 -4.90 -12.10
C SER A 131 6.08 -3.94 -12.41
N SER A 132 6.18 -2.74 -11.83
CA SER A 132 5.26 -1.63 -12.05
C SER A 132 5.97 -0.50 -12.78
N ASP A 133 5.20 0.41 -13.35
CA ASP A 133 5.73 1.59 -14.04
C ASP A 133 6.51 2.53 -13.09
N SER A 134 6.29 2.41 -11.79
CA SER A 134 7.01 3.17 -10.76
C SER A 134 8.39 2.61 -10.43
N VAL A 135 8.73 1.43 -10.95
CA VAL A 135 10.06 0.84 -10.80
C VAL A 135 10.67 0.68 -12.17
N SER A 136 11.65 1.51 -12.51
CA SER A 136 12.50 1.28 -13.68
C SER A 136 13.45 0.14 -13.43
N ILE A 137 13.75 -0.56 -14.49
CA ILE A 137 14.69 -1.67 -14.49
C ILE A 137 15.90 -1.23 -15.31
N ASP A 138 17.10 -1.44 -14.80
CA ASP A 138 18.33 -1.19 -15.53
C ASP A 138 18.49 -2.19 -16.70
N MET A 139 19.55 -2.00 -17.51
CA MET A 139 19.84 -2.87 -18.66
C MET A 139 20.07 -4.33 -18.30
N ASN A 140 20.39 -4.63 -17.03
CA ASN A 140 20.62 -5.96 -16.50
C ASN A 140 19.37 -6.54 -15.82
N GLY A 141 18.24 -5.84 -15.85
CA GLY A 141 17.00 -6.28 -15.22
C GLY A 141 16.90 -5.99 -13.73
N ASN A 142 17.84 -5.22 -13.15
CA ASN A 142 17.77 -4.85 -11.74
C ASN A 142 16.81 -3.68 -11.52
N PRO A 143 16.00 -3.71 -10.46
CA PRO A 143 15.13 -2.60 -10.14
C PRO A 143 15.94 -1.36 -9.77
N ILE A 144 15.60 -0.23 -10.36
CA ILE A 144 16.11 1.08 -9.98
C ILE A 144 15.09 1.72 -9.05
N PHE A 145 15.47 1.92 -7.81
CA PHE A 145 14.70 2.71 -6.86
C PHE A 145 15.07 4.19 -7.09
N PHE A 146 14.23 4.90 -7.84
CA PHE A 146 14.57 6.26 -8.28
C PHE A 146 14.91 7.22 -7.18
N ASP A 147 14.16 7.14 -6.10
CA ASP A 147 14.30 8.10 -5.01
C ASP A 147 15.53 7.82 -4.15
N SER A 148 16.11 6.62 -4.23
CA SER A 148 17.35 6.30 -3.51
C SER A 148 18.57 7.09 -4.00
N LEU A 149 18.49 7.64 -5.22
CA LEU A 149 19.54 8.49 -5.78
C LEU A 149 19.45 9.94 -5.33
N ILE A 150 18.30 10.36 -4.77
CA ILE A 150 18.08 11.71 -4.29
C ILE A 150 18.22 11.68 -2.77
N PRO A 151 19.21 12.39 -2.19
CA PRO A 151 19.33 12.51 -0.74
C PRO A 151 18.02 12.95 -0.11
N LEU A 152 17.66 12.39 1.04
CA LEU A 152 16.37 12.65 1.71
C LEU A 152 16.10 14.15 1.94
N LYS A 153 17.15 14.92 2.24
CA LYS A 153 17.08 16.37 2.42
C LYS A 153 16.71 17.16 1.15
N ASP A 154 16.94 16.58 -0.03
CA ASP A 154 16.73 17.21 -1.31
C ASP A 154 15.42 16.72 -1.97
N ARG A 155 14.70 15.81 -1.35
CA ARG A 155 13.40 15.31 -1.83
C ARG A 155 12.28 16.29 -1.56
N ILE A 156 11.32 16.31 -2.47
CA ILE A 156 10.06 17.02 -2.24
C ILE A 156 9.37 16.33 -1.05
N PRO A 157 8.84 17.10 -0.08
CA PRO A 157 8.11 16.52 1.04
C PRO A 157 7.00 15.57 0.57
N ALA A 158 6.92 14.39 1.21
CA ALA A 158 5.91 13.40 0.87
C ALA A 158 4.50 14.00 1.01
N ASN A 159 3.65 13.72 0.03
CA ASN A 159 2.25 14.11 0.08
C ASN A 159 1.51 13.19 1.07
N PRO A 160 0.97 13.71 2.19
CA PRO A 160 0.23 12.87 3.14
C PRO A 160 -1.00 12.19 2.53
N SER A 161 -1.54 12.74 1.45
CA SER A 161 -2.69 12.17 0.74
C SER A 161 -2.33 11.02 -0.18
N GLU A 162 -1.06 10.98 -0.64
CA GLU A 162 -0.52 9.98 -1.56
C GLU A 162 0.81 9.41 -1.05
N PRO A 163 0.82 8.72 0.07
CA PRO A 163 2.05 8.19 0.61
C PRO A 163 2.62 7.09 -0.30
N SER A 164 3.83 7.27 -0.79
CA SER A 164 4.54 6.22 -1.54
C SER A 164 5.04 5.09 -0.64
N ASN A 165 5.31 5.41 0.61
CA ASN A 165 5.99 4.57 1.60
C ASN A 165 7.42 4.15 1.19
N LEU A 166 7.98 4.75 0.16
CA LEU A 166 9.32 4.43 -0.32
C LEU A 166 10.38 4.80 0.70
N GLU A 167 10.24 5.97 1.35
CA GLU A 167 11.15 6.41 2.41
C GLU A 167 11.20 5.41 3.58
N ARG A 168 10.08 4.82 3.94
CA ARG A 168 10.03 3.79 4.99
C ARG A 168 10.68 2.50 4.56
N LEU A 169 10.54 2.13 3.29
CA LEU A 169 11.19 0.96 2.74
C LEU A 169 12.71 1.15 2.74
N GLU A 170 13.20 2.31 2.32
CA GLU A 170 14.62 2.65 2.36
C GLU A 170 15.16 2.70 3.79
N GLU A 171 14.39 3.27 4.72
CA GLU A 171 14.76 3.37 6.15
C GLU A 171 14.98 1.97 6.76
N VAL A 172 14.11 1.01 6.49
CA VAL A 172 14.27 -0.37 6.99
C VAL A 172 15.60 -0.98 6.59
N PHE A 173 16.07 -0.67 5.40
CA PHE A 173 17.36 -1.16 4.88
C PHE A 173 18.52 -0.17 5.10
N SER A 174 18.30 0.94 5.82
CA SER A 174 19.27 2.03 5.95
C SER A 174 19.81 2.50 4.60
N ALA A 175 18.94 2.60 3.60
CA ALA A 175 19.25 2.92 2.21
C ALA A 175 20.32 1.99 1.57
N ASN A 176 20.49 0.78 2.06
CA ASN A 176 21.41 -0.18 1.49
C ASN A 176 20.80 -0.86 0.26
N GLU A 177 21.16 -0.40 -0.93
CA GLU A 177 20.63 -0.94 -2.19
C GLU A 177 20.92 -2.44 -2.38
N PHE A 178 22.06 -2.90 -1.94
CA PHE A 178 22.41 -4.31 -2.06
C PHE A 178 21.44 -5.18 -1.28
N MET A 179 21.14 -4.80 -0.03
CA MET A 179 20.16 -5.51 0.79
C MET A 179 18.76 -5.44 0.17
N MET A 180 18.35 -4.27 -0.32
CA MET A 180 17.05 -4.10 -0.97
C MET A 180 16.91 -5.01 -2.19
N LYS A 181 17.90 -5.05 -3.06
CA LYS A 181 17.90 -5.92 -4.26
C LYS A 181 17.86 -7.40 -3.96
N HIS A 182 18.49 -7.84 -2.87
CA HIS A 182 18.50 -9.24 -2.46
C HIS A 182 17.24 -9.67 -1.72
N PHE A 183 16.48 -8.73 -1.23
CA PHE A 183 15.27 -9.00 -0.44
C PHE A 183 13.98 -8.74 -1.21
N ILE A 184 14.03 -7.87 -2.22
CA ILE A 184 12.88 -7.49 -3.04
C ILE A 184 13.18 -7.87 -4.50
N HIS A 185 12.49 -8.89 -4.98
CA HIS A 185 12.62 -9.42 -6.33
C HIS A 185 11.49 -8.86 -7.21
N HIS A 186 11.88 -8.23 -8.30
CA HIS A 186 10.93 -7.69 -9.28
C HIS A 186 10.87 -8.59 -10.51
N GLU A 187 9.67 -9.05 -10.85
CA GLU A 187 9.43 -9.93 -11.99
C GLU A 187 8.63 -9.26 -13.09
N LYS A 188 9.12 -9.32 -14.32
CA LYS A 188 8.37 -8.85 -15.49
C LYS A 188 7.29 -9.86 -15.83
N ILE A 189 6.04 -9.41 -15.84
CA ILE A 189 4.88 -10.22 -16.17
C ILE A 189 4.12 -9.63 -17.36
N SER A 190 3.65 -10.49 -18.23
CA SER A 190 2.80 -10.14 -19.36
C SER A 190 1.31 -10.25 -19.01
N SER A 191 0.46 -9.64 -19.81
CA SER A 191 -1.00 -9.81 -19.70
C SER A 191 -1.42 -11.28 -19.81
N LYS A 192 -0.69 -12.08 -20.61
CA LYS A 192 -0.93 -13.52 -20.75
C LYS A 192 -0.58 -14.28 -19.45
N ASP A 193 0.51 -13.90 -18.77
CA ASP A 193 0.88 -14.49 -17.48
C ASP A 193 -0.22 -14.23 -16.44
N ILE A 194 -0.75 -13.00 -16.41
CA ILE A 194 -1.83 -12.62 -15.49
C ILE A 194 -3.10 -13.45 -15.75
N GLU A 195 -3.47 -13.60 -17.02
CA GLU A 195 -4.65 -14.39 -17.39
C GLU A 195 -4.48 -15.87 -17.03
N ASN A 196 -3.31 -16.45 -17.28
CA ASN A 196 -2.98 -17.81 -16.91
C ASN A 196 -3.02 -17.99 -15.39
N ALA A 197 -2.41 -17.08 -14.64
CA ALA A 197 -2.43 -17.06 -13.18
C ALA A 197 -3.86 -17.06 -12.63
N ARG A 198 -4.74 -16.25 -13.22
CA ARG A 198 -6.15 -16.15 -12.82
C ARG A 198 -6.89 -17.47 -13.06
N LYS A 199 -6.65 -18.10 -14.21
CA LYS A 199 -7.24 -19.42 -14.55
C LYS A 199 -6.74 -20.50 -13.59
N GLU A 200 -5.44 -20.52 -13.28
CA GLU A 200 -4.84 -21.49 -12.37
C GLU A 200 -5.36 -21.33 -10.95
N LEU A 201 -5.41 -20.09 -10.41
CA LEU A 201 -5.96 -19.81 -9.10
C LEU A 201 -7.39 -20.32 -8.95
N PHE A 202 -8.22 -20.16 -9.98
CA PHE A 202 -9.57 -20.73 -9.98
C PHE A 202 -9.58 -22.24 -10.12
N ALA A 203 -8.85 -22.79 -11.09
CA ALA A 203 -8.87 -24.22 -11.37
C ALA A 203 -8.35 -25.05 -10.19
N LYS A 204 -7.22 -24.64 -9.61
CA LYS A 204 -6.49 -25.38 -8.58
C LYS A 204 -6.96 -25.09 -7.16
N TYR A 205 -7.21 -23.81 -6.87
CA TYR A 205 -7.50 -23.35 -5.50
C TYR A 205 -8.92 -22.85 -5.30
N LYS A 206 -9.75 -22.75 -6.35
CA LYS A 206 -11.11 -22.22 -6.33
C LYS A 206 -11.20 -20.77 -5.87
N ILE A 207 -10.14 -20.00 -6.12
CA ILE A 207 -10.04 -18.58 -5.76
C ILE A 207 -10.42 -17.74 -6.98
N TYR A 208 -11.44 -16.89 -6.81
CA TYR A 208 -11.74 -15.81 -7.75
C TYR A 208 -10.84 -14.63 -7.43
N ALA A 209 -9.66 -14.59 -8.07
CA ALA A 209 -8.68 -13.56 -7.83
C ALA A 209 -9.02 -12.26 -8.60
N ASP A 210 -8.82 -11.13 -7.94
CA ASP A 210 -8.79 -9.83 -8.59
C ASP A 210 -7.51 -9.66 -9.43
N TYR A 211 -7.41 -8.51 -10.10
CA TYR A 211 -6.27 -8.21 -10.96
C TYR A 211 -4.95 -8.18 -10.19
N SER A 212 -4.93 -7.51 -9.04
CA SER A 212 -3.73 -7.36 -8.20
C SER A 212 -3.23 -8.71 -7.66
N THR A 213 -4.15 -9.54 -7.16
CA THR A 213 -3.82 -10.90 -6.70
C THR A 213 -3.28 -11.77 -7.85
N SER A 214 -3.89 -11.66 -9.03
CA SER A 214 -3.45 -12.41 -10.21
C SER A 214 -2.05 -11.99 -10.68
N ARG A 215 -1.72 -10.70 -10.61
CA ARG A 215 -0.39 -10.17 -10.90
C ARG A 215 0.64 -10.69 -9.92
N ALA A 216 0.36 -10.59 -8.63
CA ALA A 216 1.26 -11.09 -7.59
C ALA A 216 1.51 -12.60 -7.72
N PHE A 217 0.46 -13.37 -7.99
CA PHE A 217 0.61 -14.81 -8.23
C PHE A 217 1.40 -15.10 -9.50
N ALA A 218 1.16 -14.37 -10.60
CA ALA A 218 1.96 -14.52 -11.82
C ALA A 218 3.45 -14.25 -11.59
N ALA A 219 3.77 -13.23 -10.79
CA ALA A 219 5.15 -12.93 -10.43
C ALA A 219 5.80 -14.06 -9.61
N SER A 220 5.05 -14.72 -8.73
CA SER A 220 5.54 -15.84 -7.94
C SER A 220 5.83 -17.11 -8.74
N GLN A 221 5.44 -17.17 -10.01
CA GLN A 221 5.65 -18.32 -10.90
C GLN A 221 6.90 -18.15 -11.81
N LYS A 222 7.57 -17.00 -11.74
CA LYS A 222 8.81 -16.73 -12.49
C LYS A 222 10.04 -17.12 -11.67
#